data_9a2f837bb3b606b0023b53397f007c70
#
_entry.id   9a2f837bb3b606b0023b53397f007c70
#
_cell.length_a   1.000
_cell.length_b   1.000
_cell.length_c   1.000
_cell.angle_alpha   90.00
_cell.angle_beta   90.00
_cell.angle_gamma   90.00
#
_symmetry.space_group_name_H-M   'P 1'
#
loop_
_entity.id
_entity.type
_entity.pdbx_description
1 polymer ?
#
loop_
_entity_poly.entity_id
_entity_poly.type
_entity_poly.pdbx_seq_one_letter_code
_entity_poly.pdbx_strand_id
1 'polypeptide(L)'
;MSFTRVDEKRIGAMLAGMTLEEKVSLCHAWSKFSVAPLPRLGIPELVMSDGPHGVREELVRDGWMTANRDDDYVTYLPTGTALAATWNRAMARLHGSILGEEARGRGKDVILGPGVNIMRTPLCGRNFEYLGEDPYLAAELAVPEIEGIQAHDVAACVKHFALNNQELDRTRVDVEVDERALREIYLPAFEAAVCRAQVLTIMGAYNRFRGEHCCHNRLLLQEILKDQWGFRGLVVSDWNGTHDTDQAARNGLDVEMGTGAASYDQYYLAGPFLEGLRQGRYEEALVDDKARRVLRVMMAAGVFDAARRKGAFATEEHFRGSRRIAEEAMVLLKNEGGVLPFDAATIRTLAVVGWNAGVRHAQGGGSSGVKTAREVTPLEGLQELLGDAVAIRYVRGYPAQATAHELIPNQCLDAVDGSGTGGWAFEVFDNAALTGPARQTGSMQAVDLSWPAGRMPLELATGRTSLRLTATVTLPEDGPYELAFTGADRFTVFVDGQKKIGLWEFGEGSLTETVTLDGKRGDRHTIEIHFVPLNGLAGAFRVAWLTPSADRSACG
;
A
#
# COMPACT_ATOMS: atom_id res chain seq x y z
N MET A 1 -11.67 -18.15 -16.26
CA MET A 1 -13.00 -18.46 -15.73
C MET A 1 -13.91 -17.35 -16.11
N SER A 2 -15.08 -17.67 -16.52
CA SER A 2 -16.09 -16.69 -16.84
C SER A 2 -17.25 -16.87 -15.86
N PHE A 3 -18.28 -16.05 -15.98
CA PHE A 3 -19.54 -16.20 -15.25
C PHE A 3 -20.31 -17.51 -15.56
N THR A 4 -19.65 -18.52 -16.13
CA THR A 4 -20.26 -19.82 -16.51
C THR A 4 -20.72 -20.66 -15.31
N ARG A 5 -20.14 -20.45 -14.12
CA ARG A 5 -20.56 -21.11 -12.87
C ARG A 5 -21.74 -20.41 -12.18
N VAL A 6 -22.17 -19.27 -12.68
CA VAL A 6 -23.19 -18.45 -12.02
C VAL A 6 -24.58 -19.02 -12.29
N ASP A 7 -25.28 -19.31 -11.21
CA ASP A 7 -26.70 -19.70 -11.23
C ASP A 7 -27.55 -18.52 -10.73
N GLU A 8 -28.05 -17.72 -11.65
CA GLU A 8 -28.91 -16.56 -11.35
C GLU A 8 -30.21 -16.93 -10.62
N LYS A 9 -30.75 -18.17 -10.85
CA LYS A 9 -31.95 -18.64 -10.14
C LYS A 9 -31.62 -18.89 -8.67
N ARG A 10 -30.47 -19.51 -8.39
CA ARG A 10 -29.98 -19.72 -7.01
C ARG A 10 -29.72 -18.39 -6.31
N ILE A 11 -29.11 -17.42 -6.99
CA ILE A 11 -28.92 -16.06 -6.45
C ILE A 11 -30.26 -15.41 -6.12
N GLY A 12 -31.24 -15.50 -7.03
CA GLY A 12 -32.58 -14.98 -6.80
C GLY A 12 -33.26 -15.59 -5.57
N ALA A 13 -33.13 -16.92 -5.39
CA ALA A 13 -33.62 -17.60 -4.20
C ALA A 13 -32.92 -17.18 -2.90
N MET A 14 -31.60 -16.99 -2.94
CA MET A 14 -30.85 -16.45 -1.79
C MET A 14 -31.31 -15.04 -1.40
N LEU A 15 -31.45 -14.14 -2.37
CA LEU A 15 -31.91 -12.76 -2.14
C LEU A 15 -33.33 -12.71 -1.56
N ALA A 16 -34.23 -13.56 -2.06
CA ALA A 16 -35.60 -13.66 -1.55
C ALA A 16 -35.67 -14.17 -0.09
N GLY A 17 -34.64 -14.90 0.34
CA GLY A 17 -34.51 -15.38 1.74
C GLY A 17 -33.80 -14.41 2.69
N MET A 18 -33.26 -13.29 2.18
CA MET A 18 -32.56 -12.29 3.00
C MET A 18 -33.50 -11.26 3.60
N THR A 19 -33.18 -10.80 4.81
CA THR A 19 -33.74 -9.57 5.34
C THR A 19 -33.06 -8.34 4.70
N LEU A 20 -33.65 -7.17 4.88
CA LEU A 20 -33.08 -5.92 4.36
C LEU A 20 -31.69 -5.64 4.97
N GLU A 21 -31.52 -5.90 6.27
CA GLU A 21 -30.25 -5.77 7.01
C GLU A 21 -29.19 -6.73 6.45
N GLU A 22 -29.55 -7.96 6.14
CA GLU A 22 -28.65 -8.95 5.54
C GLU A 22 -28.21 -8.54 4.14
N LYS A 23 -29.09 -7.97 3.31
CA LYS A 23 -28.74 -7.45 1.99
C LYS A 23 -27.76 -6.28 2.13
N VAL A 24 -28.02 -5.34 3.04
CA VAL A 24 -27.15 -4.20 3.31
C VAL A 24 -25.79 -4.64 3.84
N SER A 25 -25.72 -5.66 4.70
CA SER A 25 -24.44 -6.17 5.22
C SER A 25 -23.51 -6.72 4.14
N LEU A 26 -24.03 -7.06 2.96
CA LEU A 26 -23.21 -7.41 1.80
C LEU A 26 -22.69 -6.19 1.01
N CYS A 27 -23.15 -4.98 1.32
CA CYS A 27 -22.79 -3.76 0.59
C CYS A 27 -21.64 -2.97 1.22
N HIS A 28 -21.09 -3.44 2.32
CA HIS A 28 -19.98 -2.78 3.00
C HIS A 28 -19.02 -3.78 3.67
N ALA A 29 -17.86 -3.27 4.08
CA ALA A 29 -16.87 -4.07 4.79
C ALA A 29 -17.44 -4.67 6.09
N TRP A 30 -17.14 -5.94 6.31
CA TRP A 30 -17.34 -6.67 7.55
C TRP A 30 -16.06 -6.73 8.40
N SER A 31 -14.95 -6.75 7.74
CA SER A 31 -13.62 -6.52 8.27
C SER A 31 -12.87 -5.66 7.27
N LYS A 32 -11.62 -5.32 7.58
CA LYS A 32 -10.79 -4.52 6.68
C LYS A 32 -10.67 -5.09 5.28
N PHE A 33 -10.68 -6.41 5.12
CA PHE A 33 -10.53 -7.09 3.83
C PHE A 33 -11.62 -8.14 3.58
N SER A 34 -12.83 -7.94 4.10
CA SER A 34 -13.90 -8.91 3.82
C SER A 34 -15.29 -8.32 3.81
N VAL A 35 -16.20 -9.04 3.15
CA VAL A 35 -17.65 -8.82 3.15
C VAL A 35 -18.31 -9.87 4.05
N ALA A 36 -19.39 -9.49 4.73
CA ALA A 36 -20.04 -10.28 5.77
C ALA A 36 -20.45 -11.69 5.33
N PRO A 37 -20.24 -12.71 6.16
CA PRO A 37 -20.91 -14.00 6.01
C PRO A 37 -22.37 -13.91 6.44
N LEU A 38 -23.23 -14.74 5.84
CA LEU A 38 -24.61 -14.96 6.28
C LEU A 38 -24.83 -16.45 6.58
N PRO A 39 -24.40 -16.94 7.75
CA PRO A 39 -24.39 -18.37 8.07
C PRO A 39 -25.77 -19.01 7.98
N ARG A 40 -26.84 -18.29 8.33
CA ARG A 40 -28.23 -18.76 8.23
C ARG A 40 -28.61 -19.19 6.82
N LEU A 41 -28.01 -18.55 5.81
CA LEU A 41 -28.25 -18.82 4.40
C LEU A 41 -27.13 -19.64 3.73
N GLY A 42 -26.15 -20.11 4.53
CA GLY A 42 -24.99 -20.84 4.02
C GLY A 42 -24.09 -19.99 3.13
N ILE A 43 -24.05 -18.67 3.33
CA ILE A 43 -23.19 -17.74 2.60
C ILE A 43 -21.94 -17.52 3.45
N PRO A 44 -20.76 -17.94 2.96
CA PRO A 44 -19.50 -17.70 3.68
C PRO A 44 -19.03 -16.24 3.54
N GLU A 45 -18.00 -15.88 4.31
CA GLU A 45 -17.28 -14.61 4.18
C GLU A 45 -16.60 -14.54 2.81
N LEU A 46 -16.61 -13.36 2.15
CA LEU A 46 -15.82 -13.10 0.95
C LEU A 46 -14.53 -12.39 1.37
N VAL A 47 -13.40 -13.07 1.29
CA VAL A 47 -12.12 -12.59 1.81
C VAL A 47 -11.25 -12.03 0.68
N MET A 48 -10.79 -10.80 0.85
CA MET A 48 -9.90 -10.10 -0.09
C MET A 48 -8.47 -10.07 0.42
N SER A 49 -7.53 -9.76 -0.45
CA SER A 49 -6.16 -9.44 -0.09
C SER A 49 -5.60 -8.37 -1.01
N ASP A 50 -4.83 -7.45 -0.43
CA ASP A 50 -3.96 -6.58 -1.20
C ASP A 50 -2.80 -7.35 -1.80
N GLY A 51 -2.12 -6.68 -2.74
CA GLY A 51 -0.86 -7.09 -3.31
C GLY A 51 -0.93 -7.45 -4.80
N PRO A 52 -0.61 -6.49 -5.71
CA PRO A 52 -0.45 -6.77 -7.13
C PRO A 52 0.84 -7.57 -7.44
N HIS A 53 1.78 -7.66 -6.50
CA HIS A 53 3.08 -8.34 -6.68
C HIS A 53 3.30 -9.49 -5.69
N GLY A 54 2.31 -9.83 -4.90
CA GLY A 54 2.35 -10.89 -3.89
C GLY A 54 1.16 -10.78 -2.96
N VAL A 55 0.79 -11.89 -2.34
CA VAL A 55 -0.39 -11.95 -1.47
C VAL A 55 -0.05 -11.41 -0.10
N ARG A 56 -0.78 -10.40 0.35
CA ARG A 56 -0.61 -9.83 1.67
C ARG A 56 -1.36 -10.63 2.73
N GLU A 57 -0.79 -10.70 3.92
CA GLU A 57 -1.44 -11.27 5.11
C GLU A 57 -1.35 -10.27 6.25
N GLU A 58 -2.47 -9.91 6.87
CA GLU A 58 -2.50 -9.01 8.01
C GLU A 58 -2.37 -9.77 9.34
N LEU A 59 -1.72 -9.11 10.32
CA LEU A 59 -1.53 -9.65 11.67
C LEU A 59 -2.85 -9.83 12.41
N VAL A 60 -3.73 -8.86 12.26
CA VAL A 60 -5.06 -8.87 12.86
C VAL A 60 -6.09 -8.47 11.82
N ARG A 61 -7.30 -8.98 11.98
CA ARG A 61 -8.43 -8.83 11.06
C ARG A 61 -8.69 -7.38 10.61
N ASP A 62 -8.53 -6.42 11.51
CA ASP A 62 -8.82 -5.01 11.26
C ASP A 62 -7.55 -4.13 11.28
N GLY A 63 -6.38 -4.74 11.22
CA GLY A 63 -5.08 -4.05 11.19
C GLY A 63 -4.54 -3.82 9.79
N TRP A 64 -3.59 -2.88 9.65
CA TRP A 64 -2.76 -2.70 8.44
C TRP A 64 -1.42 -3.43 8.53
N MET A 65 -1.14 -3.99 9.70
CA MET A 65 0.12 -4.66 9.92
C MET A 65 0.15 -5.97 9.18
N THR A 66 1.17 -6.15 8.37
CA THR A 66 1.47 -7.44 7.77
C THR A 66 1.74 -8.45 8.89
N ALA A 67 1.15 -9.62 8.80
CA ALA A 67 1.48 -10.70 9.72
C ALA A 67 2.99 -10.99 9.65
N ASN A 68 3.58 -11.33 10.79
CA ASN A 68 4.99 -11.69 10.88
C ASN A 68 5.12 -13.01 11.60
N ARG A 69 4.49 -14.06 11.02
CA ARG A 69 4.55 -15.45 11.47
C ARG A 69 5.57 -16.22 10.64
N ASP A 70 5.86 -17.44 11.03
CA ASP A 70 6.78 -18.32 10.28
C ASP A 70 6.13 -18.92 9.02
N ASP A 71 4.81 -18.81 8.88
CA ASP A 71 4.00 -19.41 7.81
C ASP A 71 3.37 -18.39 6.84
N ASP A 72 3.69 -17.10 6.94
CA ASP A 72 3.07 -16.04 6.14
C ASP A 72 3.92 -15.56 4.95
N TYR A 73 4.99 -16.28 4.63
CA TYR A 73 5.82 -15.99 3.48
C TYR A 73 5.11 -16.26 2.16
N VAL A 74 5.37 -15.39 1.17
CA VAL A 74 4.86 -15.50 -0.20
C VAL A 74 5.98 -15.30 -1.21
N THR A 75 5.70 -15.56 -2.48
CA THR A 75 6.57 -15.15 -3.58
C THR A 75 6.34 -13.67 -3.86
N TYR A 76 7.41 -12.87 -3.80
CA TYR A 76 7.38 -11.52 -4.37
C TYR A 76 7.60 -11.60 -5.88
N LEU A 77 6.62 -11.16 -6.63
CA LEU A 77 6.65 -11.15 -8.08
C LEU A 77 7.29 -9.84 -8.60
N PRO A 78 7.89 -9.83 -9.79
CA PRO A 78 8.33 -8.61 -10.44
C PRO A 78 7.21 -7.58 -10.50
N THR A 79 7.55 -6.32 -10.32
CA THR A 79 6.59 -5.22 -10.31
C THR A 79 5.84 -5.09 -11.64
N GLY A 80 4.71 -4.38 -11.66
CA GLY A 80 3.95 -4.12 -12.88
C GLY A 80 4.80 -3.50 -13.99
N THR A 81 5.69 -2.56 -13.62
CA THR A 81 6.66 -1.96 -14.55
C THR A 81 7.61 -3.00 -15.16
N ALA A 82 8.13 -3.92 -14.32
CA ALA A 82 9.01 -5.00 -14.82
C ALA A 82 8.23 -5.98 -15.68
N LEU A 83 7.01 -6.36 -15.29
CA LEU A 83 6.15 -7.20 -16.11
C LEU A 83 5.87 -6.55 -17.47
N ALA A 84 5.57 -5.24 -17.49
CA ALA A 84 5.35 -4.50 -18.73
C ALA A 84 6.58 -4.49 -19.64
N ALA A 85 7.79 -4.41 -19.08
CA ALA A 85 9.03 -4.42 -19.85
C ALA A 85 9.28 -5.75 -20.59
N THR A 86 8.64 -6.85 -20.21
CA THR A 86 8.72 -8.13 -20.94
C THR A 86 8.03 -8.09 -22.30
N TRP A 87 7.02 -7.26 -22.50
CA TRP A 87 6.15 -7.24 -23.69
C TRP A 87 5.56 -8.61 -24.03
N ASN A 88 5.44 -9.49 -23.05
CA ASN A 88 5.09 -10.89 -23.22
C ASN A 88 3.83 -11.29 -22.48
N ARG A 89 2.75 -11.58 -23.22
CA ARG A 89 1.47 -12.05 -22.66
C ARG A 89 1.59 -13.36 -21.86
N ALA A 90 2.55 -14.22 -22.22
CA ALA A 90 2.76 -15.48 -21.48
C ALA A 90 3.36 -15.21 -20.10
N MET A 91 4.23 -14.18 -19.95
CA MET A 91 4.76 -13.77 -18.66
C MET A 91 3.68 -13.11 -17.79
N ALA A 92 2.80 -12.30 -18.38
CA ALA A 92 1.66 -11.75 -17.66
C ALA A 92 0.69 -12.85 -17.18
N ARG A 93 0.43 -13.86 -18.00
CA ARG A 93 -0.37 -15.03 -17.57
C ARG A 93 0.32 -15.82 -16.45
N LEU A 94 1.63 -16.02 -16.54
CA LEU A 94 2.41 -16.71 -15.50
C LEU A 94 2.38 -15.91 -14.18
N HIS A 95 2.57 -14.59 -14.25
CA HIS A 95 2.48 -13.68 -13.09
C HIS A 95 1.13 -13.82 -12.40
N GLY A 96 0.04 -13.67 -13.16
CA GLY A 96 -1.31 -13.83 -12.64
C GLY A 96 -1.60 -15.24 -12.11
N SER A 97 -1.06 -16.29 -12.74
CA SER A 97 -1.26 -17.67 -12.29
C SER A 97 -0.59 -17.92 -10.93
N ILE A 98 0.63 -17.44 -10.73
CA ILE A 98 1.32 -17.56 -9.43
C ILE A 98 0.55 -16.78 -8.35
N LEU A 99 0.18 -15.54 -8.65
CA LEU A 99 -0.56 -14.70 -7.72
C LEU A 99 -1.91 -15.31 -7.33
N GLY A 100 -2.66 -15.85 -8.31
CA GLY A 100 -3.94 -16.51 -8.07
C GLY A 100 -3.80 -17.80 -7.25
N GLU A 101 -2.78 -18.61 -7.52
CA GLU A 101 -2.53 -19.85 -6.78
C GLU A 101 -2.15 -19.57 -5.32
N GLU A 102 -1.27 -18.59 -5.09
CA GLU A 102 -0.88 -18.18 -3.74
C GLU A 102 -2.05 -17.54 -2.97
N ALA A 103 -2.85 -16.70 -3.63
CA ALA A 103 -4.06 -16.15 -3.03
C ALA A 103 -5.02 -17.26 -2.59
N ARG A 104 -5.23 -18.28 -3.46
CA ARG A 104 -6.04 -19.43 -3.10
C ARG A 104 -5.44 -20.23 -1.95
N GLY A 105 -4.12 -20.44 -1.95
CA GLY A 105 -3.38 -21.11 -0.89
C GLY A 105 -3.48 -20.41 0.46
N ARG A 106 -3.63 -19.10 0.44
CA ARG A 106 -3.83 -18.23 1.62
C ARG A 106 -5.30 -18.05 2.01
N GLY A 107 -6.22 -18.76 1.36
CA GLY A 107 -7.65 -18.66 1.68
C GLY A 107 -8.33 -17.39 1.19
N LYS A 108 -7.71 -16.64 0.26
CA LYS A 108 -8.28 -15.42 -0.31
C LYS A 108 -9.19 -15.76 -1.48
N ASP A 109 -10.25 -14.98 -1.64
CA ASP A 109 -11.25 -15.12 -2.68
C ASP A 109 -11.10 -14.05 -3.76
N VAL A 110 -10.55 -12.90 -3.38
CA VAL A 110 -10.27 -11.76 -4.26
C VAL A 110 -8.86 -11.27 -4.01
N ILE A 111 -8.08 -11.06 -5.09
CA ILE A 111 -6.81 -10.35 -5.05
C ILE A 111 -6.98 -8.95 -5.67
N LEU A 112 -6.53 -7.91 -4.94
CA LEU A 112 -6.67 -6.51 -5.37
C LEU A 112 -5.55 -6.14 -6.36
N GLY A 113 -5.68 -6.64 -7.55
CA GLY A 113 -4.78 -6.48 -8.68
C GLY A 113 -5.37 -7.06 -9.97
N PRO A 114 -4.79 -6.71 -11.13
CA PRO A 114 -3.65 -5.82 -11.36
C PRO A 114 -3.99 -4.32 -11.25
N GLY A 115 -2.94 -3.50 -11.03
CA GLY A 115 -3.00 -2.06 -11.21
C GLY A 115 -2.73 -1.69 -12.67
N VAL A 116 -3.60 -0.86 -13.28
CA VAL A 116 -3.52 -0.58 -14.72
C VAL A 116 -3.60 0.91 -15.08
N ASN A 117 -3.43 1.80 -14.10
CA ASN A 117 -3.42 3.23 -14.39
C ASN A 117 -2.22 3.59 -15.28
N ILE A 118 -2.43 4.54 -16.20
CA ILE A 118 -1.37 4.96 -17.12
C ILE A 118 -0.36 5.86 -16.40
N MET A 119 0.91 5.57 -16.54
CA MET A 119 2.01 6.37 -15.98
C MET A 119 2.14 7.67 -16.76
N ARG A 120 1.62 8.79 -16.23
CA ARG A 120 1.65 10.12 -16.88
C ARG A 120 2.85 10.95 -16.48
N THR A 121 3.44 10.65 -15.33
CA THR A 121 4.57 11.38 -14.77
C THR A 121 5.44 10.41 -13.96
N PRO A 122 6.76 10.58 -13.95
CA PRO A 122 7.63 9.77 -13.09
C PRO A 122 7.45 10.06 -11.60
N LEU A 123 6.75 11.14 -11.25
CA LEU A 123 6.54 11.55 -9.85
C LEU A 123 5.41 10.80 -9.15
N CYS A 124 4.61 10.00 -9.85
CA CYS A 124 3.59 9.18 -9.21
C CYS A 124 4.22 8.04 -8.41
N GLY A 125 4.03 8.02 -7.09
CA GLY A 125 4.63 7.05 -6.17
C GLY A 125 4.17 5.60 -6.38
N ARG A 126 3.10 5.38 -7.17
CA ARG A 126 2.57 4.04 -7.47
C ARG A 126 2.86 3.54 -8.88
N ASN A 127 3.73 4.22 -9.64
CA ASN A 127 4.11 3.79 -10.98
C ASN A 127 4.67 2.36 -11.00
N PHE A 128 5.37 1.93 -9.94
CA PHE A 128 5.96 0.60 -9.87
C PHE A 128 4.92 -0.54 -10.00
N GLU A 129 3.68 -0.34 -9.57
CA GLU A 129 2.63 -1.36 -9.66
C GLU A 129 1.78 -1.30 -10.93
N TYR A 130 2.02 -0.33 -11.83
CA TYR A 130 1.27 -0.16 -13.06
C TYR A 130 2.01 -0.72 -14.29
N LEU A 131 1.26 -0.96 -15.38
CA LEU A 131 1.74 -1.65 -16.58
C LEU A 131 2.34 -0.71 -17.66
N GLY A 132 2.71 0.53 -17.31
CA GLY A 132 3.43 1.42 -18.20
C GLY A 132 2.64 2.63 -18.69
N GLU A 133 3.17 3.28 -19.71
CA GLU A 133 2.66 4.54 -20.30
C GLU A 133 1.73 4.29 -21.49
N ASP A 134 1.85 3.12 -22.14
CA ASP A 134 1.11 2.76 -23.35
C ASP A 134 -0.20 2.03 -22.99
N PRO A 135 -1.36 2.63 -23.31
CA PRO A 135 -2.66 2.02 -23.01
C PRO A 135 -2.90 0.70 -23.74
N TYR A 136 -2.32 0.51 -24.93
CA TYR A 136 -2.42 -0.75 -25.67
C TYR A 136 -1.62 -1.86 -24.98
N LEU A 137 -0.36 -1.58 -24.63
CA LEU A 137 0.48 -2.54 -23.89
C LEU A 137 -0.15 -2.92 -22.55
N ALA A 138 -0.62 -1.93 -21.78
CA ALA A 138 -1.30 -2.16 -20.52
C ALA A 138 -2.52 -3.07 -20.67
N ALA A 139 -3.36 -2.84 -21.71
CA ALA A 139 -4.52 -3.68 -22.02
C ALA A 139 -4.12 -5.12 -22.39
N GLU A 140 -3.06 -5.27 -23.22
CA GLU A 140 -2.59 -6.57 -23.71
C GLU A 140 -1.93 -7.44 -22.64
N LEU A 141 -1.42 -6.84 -21.57
CA LEU A 141 -0.84 -7.55 -20.43
C LEU A 141 -1.86 -7.76 -19.29
N ALA A 142 -2.75 -6.81 -19.04
CA ALA A 142 -3.77 -6.94 -18.01
C ALA A 142 -4.70 -8.14 -18.28
N VAL A 143 -5.09 -8.38 -19.53
CA VAL A 143 -5.99 -9.49 -19.89
C VAL A 143 -5.43 -10.85 -19.49
N PRO A 144 -4.25 -11.29 -19.94
CA PRO A 144 -3.72 -12.59 -19.56
C PRO A 144 -3.35 -12.68 -18.07
N GLU A 145 -2.98 -11.59 -17.41
CA GLU A 145 -2.75 -11.57 -15.96
C GLU A 145 -4.04 -11.83 -15.18
N ILE A 146 -5.14 -11.14 -15.52
CA ILE A 146 -6.47 -11.39 -14.94
C ILE A 146 -6.92 -12.83 -15.17
N GLU A 147 -6.76 -13.34 -16.41
CA GLU A 147 -7.11 -14.73 -16.73
C GLU A 147 -6.27 -15.73 -15.93
N GLY A 148 -4.99 -15.43 -15.70
CA GLY A 148 -4.09 -16.23 -14.85
C GLY A 148 -4.59 -16.29 -13.40
N ILE A 149 -4.89 -15.16 -12.79
CA ILE A 149 -5.46 -15.07 -11.44
C ILE A 149 -6.76 -15.89 -11.35
N GLN A 150 -7.68 -15.61 -12.25
CA GLN A 150 -9.02 -16.22 -12.23
C GLN A 150 -9.03 -17.71 -12.54
N ALA A 151 -7.95 -18.25 -13.13
CA ALA A 151 -7.81 -19.69 -13.35
C ALA A 151 -7.67 -20.50 -12.06
N HIS A 152 -7.38 -19.86 -10.91
CA HIS A 152 -7.20 -20.48 -9.60
C HIS A 152 -8.39 -20.30 -8.64
N ASP A 153 -9.59 -20.04 -9.15
CA ASP A 153 -10.80 -19.81 -8.34
C ASP A 153 -10.68 -18.59 -7.41
N VAL A 154 -9.98 -17.56 -7.88
CA VAL A 154 -9.79 -16.26 -7.20
C VAL A 154 -10.26 -15.16 -8.15
N ALA A 155 -11.00 -14.20 -7.66
CA ALA A 155 -11.39 -13.03 -8.44
C ALA A 155 -10.21 -12.04 -8.54
N ALA A 156 -9.89 -11.59 -9.74
CA ALA A 156 -9.02 -10.44 -9.93
C ALA A 156 -9.83 -9.15 -9.71
N CYS A 157 -9.18 -8.12 -9.14
CA CYS A 157 -9.77 -6.79 -8.93
C CYS A 157 -8.91 -5.74 -9.62
N VAL A 158 -9.24 -5.41 -10.87
CA VAL A 158 -8.48 -4.41 -11.62
C VAL A 158 -8.67 -3.02 -10.99
N LYS A 159 -7.58 -2.25 -10.87
CA LYS A 159 -7.55 -1.00 -10.12
C LYS A 159 -6.61 0.05 -10.74
N HIS A 160 -6.80 1.33 -10.47
CA HIS A 160 -7.88 2.03 -9.72
C HIS A 160 -8.75 2.77 -10.74
N PHE A 161 -10.03 2.48 -10.79
CA PHE A 161 -10.96 2.97 -11.80
C PHE A 161 -11.61 4.30 -11.37
N ALA A 162 -11.24 5.43 -11.96
CA ALA A 162 -10.22 5.64 -12.96
C ALA A 162 -9.44 6.93 -12.66
N LEU A 163 -8.38 7.16 -13.45
CA LEU A 163 -7.65 8.43 -13.43
C LEU A 163 -6.79 8.67 -12.17
N ASN A 164 -6.41 7.64 -11.42
CA ASN A 164 -5.45 7.76 -10.30
C ASN A 164 -4.01 7.78 -10.84
N ASN A 165 -3.60 8.91 -11.41
CA ASN A 165 -2.31 9.07 -12.07
C ASN A 165 -1.32 9.92 -11.26
N GLN A 166 -1.68 10.31 -10.05
CA GLN A 166 -0.82 10.97 -9.05
C GLN A 166 -1.23 10.57 -7.65
N GLU A 167 -0.26 10.57 -6.72
CA GLU A 167 -0.50 10.27 -5.31
C GLU A 167 -0.61 11.53 -4.44
N LEU A 168 -0.01 12.64 -4.88
CA LEU A 168 -0.13 13.91 -4.19
C LEU A 168 -1.60 14.38 -4.21
N ASP A 169 -2.17 14.60 -3.02
CA ASP A 169 -3.57 14.99 -2.81
C ASP A 169 -4.59 14.06 -3.49
N ARG A 170 -4.27 12.78 -3.65
CA ARG A 170 -5.09 11.80 -4.38
C ARG A 170 -6.55 11.74 -3.92
N THR A 171 -6.84 12.05 -2.66
CA THR A 171 -8.21 12.08 -2.10
C THR A 171 -8.96 13.40 -2.35
N ARG A 172 -8.29 14.43 -2.91
CA ARG A 172 -8.85 15.78 -3.09
C ARG A 172 -8.80 16.26 -4.53
N VAL A 173 -7.82 15.77 -5.32
CA VAL A 173 -7.64 16.21 -6.71
C VAL A 173 -8.89 15.91 -7.53
N ASP A 174 -9.32 16.90 -8.32
CA ASP A 174 -10.36 16.74 -9.33
C ASP A 174 -9.69 16.71 -10.72
N VAL A 175 -9.78 15.57 -11.38
CA VAL A 175 -9.08 15.36 -12.65
C VAL A 175 -9.88 15.95 -13.78
N GLU A 176 -9.23 16.80 -14.56
CA GLU A 176 -9.77 17.33 -15.81
C GLU A 176 -9.17 16.59 -17.00
N VAL A 177 -10.02 16.00 -17.81
CA VAL A 177 -9.64 15.29 -19.05
C VAL A 177 -10.81 15.34 -20.03
N ASP A 178 -10.50 15.53 -21.31
CA ASP A 178 -11.51 15.48 -22.36
C ASP A 178 -11.95 14.02 -22.65
N GLU A 179 -13.10 13.87 -23.29
CA GLU A 179 -13.71 12.57 -23.56
C GLU A 179 -12.83 11.67 -24.43
N ARG A 180 -12.10 12.25 -25.38
CA ARG A 180 -11.22 11.49 -26.27
C ARG A 180 -10.04 10.94 -25.51
N ALA A 181 -9.34 11.76 -24.74
CA ALA A 181 -8.21 11.32 -23.93
C ALA A 181 -8.65 10.31 -22.86
N LEU A 182 -9.81 10.51 -22.23
CA LEU A 182 -10.39 9.56 -21.30
C LEU A 182 -10.52 8.16 -21.95
N ARG A 183 -11.13 8.08 -23.14
CA ARG A 183 -11.44 6.81 -23.80
C ARG A 183 -10.28 6.18 -24.55
N GLU A 184 -9.34 6.98 -25.05
CA GLU A 184 -8.22 6.47 -25.84
C GLU A 184 -6.96 6.16 -25.00
N ILE A 185 -6.82 6.79 -23.83
CA ILE A 185 -5.62 6.66 -22.99
C ILE A 185 -5.91 6.02 -21.63
N TYR A 186 -6.91 6.52 -20.89
CA TYR A 186 -7.09 6.13 -19.49
C TYR A 186 -7.99 4.92 -19.28
N LEU A 187 -8.93 4.68 -20.17
CA LEU A 187 -9.90 3.59 -20.02
C LEU A 187 -9.56 2.27 -20.76
N PRO A 188 -8.70 2.21 -21.80
CA PRO A 188 -8.56 0.99 -22.63
C PRO A 188 -8.16 -0.26 -21.85
N ALA A 189 -7.28 -0.15 -20.84
CA ALA A 189 -6.89 -1.31 -20.03
C ALA A 189 -8.05 -1.85 -19.17
N PHE A 190 -8.90 -0.97 -18.64
CA PHE A 190 -10.10 -1.34 -17.90
C PHE A 190 -11.18 -1.95 -18.83
N GLU A 191 -11.39 -1.36 -20.00
CA GLU A 191 -12.31 -1.91 -21.00
C GLU A 191 -11.89 -3.31 -21.44
N ALA A 192 -10.58 -3.52 -21.70
CA ALA A 192 -10.04 -4.83 -22.03
C ALA A 192 -10.22 -5.84 -20.88
N ALA A 193 -10.01 -5.42 -19.63
CA ALA A 193 -10.25 -6.25 -18.46
C ALA A 193 -11.72 -6.71 -18.36
N VAL A 194 -12.67 -5.82 -18.65
CA VAL A 194 -14.11 -6.14 -18.63
C VAL A 194 -14.52 -6.97 -19.84
N CYS A 195 -14.24 -6.47 -21.05
CA CYS A 195 -14.81 -7.03 -22.27
C CYS A 195 -14.09 -8.29 -22.76
N ARG A 196 -12.77 -8.39 -22.50
CA ARG A 196 -11.94 -9.50 -22.98
C ARG A 196 -11.62 -10.52 -21.88
N ALA A 197 -11.15 -10.06 -20.71
CA ALA A 197 -10.80 -10.95 -19.61
C ALA A 197 -11.99 -11.33 -18.72
N GLN A 198 -13.13 -10.65 -18.85
CA GLN A 198 -14.30 -10.84 -17.99
C GLN A 198 -13.92 -10.78 -16.50
N VAL A 199 -13.22 -9.72 -16.12
CA VAL A 199 -12.78 -9.50 -14.75
C VAL A 199 -13.96 -9.51 -13.79
N LEU A 200 -13.78 -10.15 -12.64
CA LEU A 200 -14.87 -10.37 -11.68
C LEU A 200 -15.08 -9.16 -10.76
N THR A 201 -14.03 -8.39 -10.47
CA THR A 201 -14.17 -7.21 -9.60
C THR A 201 -13.36 -6.03 -10.14
N ILE A 202 -13.79 -4.82 -9.80
CA ILE A 202 -13.12 -3.54 -10.12
C ILE A 202 -13.11 -2.68 -8.88
N MET A 203 -11.99 -2.00 -8.62
CA MET A 203 -11.86 -1.03 -7.54
C MET A 203 -11.92 0.39 -8.07
N GLY A 204 -12.79 1.22 -7.48
CA GLY A 204 -12.85 2.66 -7.74
C GLY A 204 -11.57 3.38 -7.28
N ALA A 205 -11.32 4.57 -7.82
CA ALA A 205 -10.17 5.39 -7.45
C ALA A 205 -10.53 6.46 -6.41
N TYR A 206 -9.53 6.97 -5.68
CA TYR A 206 -9.73 8.01 -4.66
C TYR A 206 -10.10 9.38 -5.22
N ASN A 207 -9.53 9.74 -6.35
CA ASN A 207 -9.65 11.08 -6.93
C ASN A 207 -11.07 11.39 -7.38
N ARG A 208 -11.33 12.67 -7.57
CA ARG A 208 -12.53 13.13 -8.24
C ARG A 208 -12.34 13.18 -9.75
N PHE A 209 -13.43 13.07 -10.43
CA PHE A 209 -13.55 13.34 -11.85
C PHE A 209 -14.86 14.07 -12.12
N ARG A 210 -14.76 15.28 -12.69
CA ARG A 210 -15.91 16.17 -12.92
C ARG A 210 -16.71 16.45 -11.64
N GLY A 211 -16.00 16.69 -10.53
CA GLY A 211 -16.57 17.06 -9.24
C GLY A 211 -17.04 15.89 -8.35
N GLU A 212 -17.14 14.66 -8.87
CA GLU A 212 -17.58 13.48 -8.11
C GLU A 212 -16.40 12.53 -7.86
N HIS A 213 -16.31 11.92 -6.68
CA HIS A 213 -15.31 10.90 -6.38
C HIS A 213 -15.51 9.65 -7.24
N CYS A 214 -14.44 9.10 -7.82
CA CYS A 214 -14.51 7.97 -8.74
C CYS A 214 -15.18 6.73 -8.13
N CYS A 215 -15.07 6.53 -6.80
CA CYS A 215 -15.74 5.43 -6.10
C CYS A 215 -17.28 5.50 -6.14
N HIS A 216 -17.86 6.65 -6.49
CA HIS A 216 -19.31 6.80 -6.66
C HIS A 216 -19.67 7.79 -7.80
N ASN A 217 -18.78 7.90 -8.80
CA ASN A 217 -19.00 8.71 -10.00
C ASN A 217 -19.95 8.00 -10.96
N ARG A 218 -21.08 8.64 -11.25
CA ARG A 218 -22.14 8.06 -12.10
C ARG A 218 -21.65 7.75 -13.51
N LEU A 219 -20.94 8.69 -14.15
CA LEU A 219 -20.45 8.52 -15.52
C LEU A 219 -19.52 7.30 -15.61
N LEU A 220 -18.59 7.16 -14.66
CA LEU A 220 -17.63 6.07 -14.68
C LEU A 220 -18.28 4.73 -14.35
N LEU A 221 -18.97 4.62 -13.20
CA LEU A 221 -19.42 3.34 -12.67
C LEU A 221 -20.72 2.84 -13.30
N GLN A 222 -21.70 3.73 -13.52
CA GLN A 222 -22.97 3.30 -14.10
C GLN A 222 -22.93 3.36 -15.61
N GLU A 223 -22.67 4.53 -16.20
CA GLU A 223 -22.86 4.73 -17.63
C GLU A 223 -21.78 4.04 -18.47
N ILE A 224 -20.48 4.20 -18.12
CA ILE A 224 -19.40 3.57 -18.89
C ILE A 224 -19.24 2.10 -18.51
N LEU A 225 -19.00 1.82 -17.24
CA LEU A 225 -18.64 0.47 -16.79
C LEU A 225 -19.81 -0.51 -16.89
N LYS A 226 -20.96 -0.18 -16.27
CA LYS A 226 -22.09 -1.11 -16.19
C LYS A 226 -22.95 -1.12 -17.46
N ASP A 227 -23.29 0.05 -18.01
CA ASP A 227 -24.23 0.15 -19.13
C ASP A 227 -23.52 -0.05 -20.48
N GLN A 228 -22.42 0.67 -20.77
CA GLN A 228 -21.74 0.58 -22.07
C GLN A 228 -20.91 -0.70 -22.21
N TRP A 229 -20.11 -1.06 -21.20
CA TRP A 229 -19.26 -2.27 -21.25
C TRP A 229 -19.97 -3.52 -20.74
N GLY A 230 -21.15 -3.40 -20.16
CA GLY A 230 -21.93 -4.53 -19.66
C GLY A 230 -21.28 -5.26 -18.49
N PHE A 231 -20.57 -4.55 -17.60
CA PHE A 231 -19.89 -5.16 -16.46
C PHE A 231 -20.87 -5.83 -15.50
N ARG A 232 -20.69 -7.13 -15.33
CA ARG A 232 -21.58 -7.98 -14.51
C ARG A 232 -21.03 -8.25 -13.12
N GLY A 233 -19.78 -7.92 -12.88
CA GLY A 233 -19.07 -8.19 -11.62
C GLY A 233 -19.38 -7.18 -10.53
N LEU A 234 -18.49 -7.08 -9.56
CA LEU A 234 -18.58 -6.31 -8.32
C LEU A 234 -17.68 -5.08 -8.39
N VAL A 235 -18.24 -3.91 -8.12
CA VAL A 235 -17.46 -2.66 -7.90
C VAL A 235 -17.22 -2.49 -6.41
N VAL A 236 -15.96 -2.46 -6.00
CA VAL A 236 -15.55 -2.10 -4.63
C VAL A 236 -14.99 -0.69 -4.61
N SER A 237 -15.18 0.06 -3.52
CA SER A 237 -14.47 1.31 -3.33
C SER A 237 -13.00 1.05 -3.00
N ASP A 238 -12.12 1.99 -3.28
CA ASP A 238 -10.85 2.05 -2.54
C ASP A 238 -11.14 2.37 -1.06
N TRP A 239 -10.19 2.08 -0.16
CA TRP A 239 -10.40 2.17 1.30
C TRP A 239 -10.64 3.62 1.72
N ASN A 240 -11.82 3.88 2.31
CA ASN A 240 -12.31 5.23 2.65
C ASN A 240 -12.52 6.15 1.41
N GLY A 241 -12.69 5.58 0.22
CA GLY A 241 -12.93 6.34 -1.02
C GLY A 241 -14.39 6.74 -1.25
N THR A 242 -15.31 6.35 -0.36
CA THR A 242 -16.73 6.72 -0.42
C THR A 242 -16.98 7.94 0.45
N HIS A 243 -17.73 8.93 -0.05
CA HIS A 243 -17.95 10.21 0.62
C HIS A 243 -19.41 10.67 0.64
N ASP A 244 -20.32 9.93 0.02
CA ASP A 244 -21.73 10.31 -0.07
C ASP A 244 -22.62 9.08 -0.20
N THR A 245 -23.65 8.96 0.67
CA THR A 245 -24.58 7.82 0.67
C THR A 245 -25.49 7.80 -0.55
N ASP A 246 -26.00 8.94 -0.99
CA ASP A 246 -26.95 9.01 -2.10
C ASP A 246 -26.26 8.64 -3.42
N GLN A 247 -25.07 9.18 -3.67
CA GLN A 247 -24.25 8.85 -4.83
C GLN A 247 -23.80 7.38 -4.78
N ALA A 248 -23.29 6.88 -3.66
CA ALA A 248 -22.87 5.49 -3.52
C ALA A 248 -24.04 4.51 -3.73
N ALA A 249 -25.22 4.85 -3.22
CA ALA A 249 -26.42 4.03 -3.41
C ALA A 249 -26.86 3.94 -4.87
N ARG A 250 -26.81 5.05 -5.63
CA ARG A 250 -27.43 5.19 -6.97
C ARG A 250 -26.47 5.05 -8.14
N ASN A 251 -25.18 5.37 -7.95
CA ASN A 251 -24.25 5.61 -9.05
C ASN A 251 -23.36 4.41 -9.41
N GLY A 252 -23.65 3.22 -8.86
CA GLY A 252 -23.00 2.00 -9.33
C GLY A 252 -21.92 1.40 -8.42
N LEU A 253 -21.58 2.01 -7.26
CA LEU A 253 -20.77 1.34 -6.24
C LEU A 253 -21.58 0.16 -5.67
N ASP A 254 -20.92 -0.98 -5.45
CA ASP A 254 -21.60 -2.17 -4.92
C ASP A 254 -21.18 -2.48 -3.48
N VAL A 255 -19.89 -2.34 -3.16
CA VAL A 255 -19.35 -2.57 -1.81
C VAL A 255 -18.43 -1.42 -1.40
N GLU A 256 -18.72 -0.84 -0.26
CA GLU A 256 -17.86 0.15 0.39
C GLU A 256 -16.82 -0.53 1.28
N MET A 257 -15.54 -0.23 1.06
CA MET A 257 -14.43 -0.71 1.85
C MET A 257 -13.77 0.44 2.63
N GLY A 258 -13.23 0.15 3.81
CA GLY A 258 -12.57 1.20 4.58
C GLY A 258 -12.13 0.75 5.97
N THR A 259 -11.50 1.68 6.70
CA THR A 259 -11.01 1.50 8.07
C THR A 259 -11.12 2.77 8.92
N GLY A 260 -11.72 3.83 8.36
CA GLY A 260 -11.78 5.15 9.01
C GLY A 260 -12.95 5.36 9.96
N ALA A 261 -14.00 4.55 9.88
CA ALA A 261 -15.15 4.66 10.77
C ALA A 261 -14.87 3.98 12.12
N ALA A 262 -15.48 4.50 13.19
CA ALA A 262 -15.40 3.91 14.53
C ALA A 262 -16.05 2.50 14.59
N SER A 263 -17.03 2.26 13.73
CA SER A 263 -17.60 0.94 13.47
C SER A 263 -18.03 0.83 12.00
N TYR A 264 -18.10 -0.38 11.47
CA TYR A 264 -18.53 -0.64 10.09
C TYR A 264 -19.98 -0.21 9.80
N ASP A 265 -20.83 -0.11 10.83
CA ASP A 265 -22.21 0.40 10.71
C ASP A 265 -22.30 1.87 10.29
N GLN A 266 -21.23 2.63 10.44
CA GLN A 266 -21.17 4.06 10.11
C GLN A 266 -20.80 4.34 8.66
N TYR A 267 -20.43 3.32 7.87
CA TYR A 267 -20.14 3.49 6.46
C TYR A 267 -21.38 3.94 5.68
N TYR A 268 -21.15 4.63 4.57
CA TYR A 268 -22.21 5.23 3.74
C TYR A 268 -23.17 4.19 3.18
N LEU A 269 -22.69 3.00 2.78
CA LEU A 269 -23.53 1.89 2.33
C LEU A 269 -23.95 0.94 3.47
N ALA A 270 -23.76 1.30 4.74
CA ALA A 270 -24.19 0.56 5.91
C ALA A 270 -25.46 1.20 6.54
N GLY A 271 -25.37 1.68 7.78
CA GLY A 271 -26.48 2.28 8.53
C GLY A 271 -27.19 3.42 7.80
N PRO A 272 -26.48 4.41 7.24
CA PRO A 272 -27.13 5.50 6.48
C PRO A 272 -27.93 5.00 5.27
N PHE A 273 -27.44 4.00 4.54
CA PHE A 273 -28.16 3.40 3.42
C PHE A 273 -29.36 2.60 3.89
N LEU A 274 -29.22 1.78 4.95
CA LEU A 274 -30.30 1.00 5.55
C LEU A 274 -31.45 1.91 6.02
N GLU A 275 -31.12 3.01 6.68
CA GLU A 275 -32.13 3.97 7.11
C GLU A 275 -32.83 4.63 5.93
N GLY A 276 -32.11 4.97 4.87
CA GLY A 276 -32.71 5.50 3.63
C GLY A 276 -33.66 4.52 2.95
N LEU A 277 -33.34 3.20 2.95
CA LEU A 277 -34.22 2.15 2.45
C LEU A 277 -35.49 2.03 3.29
N ARG A 278 -35.39 2.01 4.62
CA ARG A 278 -36.54 1.96 5.54
C ARG A 278 -37.48 3.15 5.42
N GLN A 279 -36.93 4.33 5.12
CA GLN A 279 -37.69 5.55 4.87
C GLN A 279 -38.25 5.66 3.45
N GLY A 280 -38.00 4.68 2.56
CA GLY A 280 -38.43 4.72 1.16
C GLY A 280 -37.67 5.77 0.31
N ARG A 281 -36.54 6.28 0.76
CA ARG A 281 -35.67 7.17 0.00
C ARG A 281 -34.93 6.45 -1.12
N TYR A 282 -34.64 5.19 -0.91
CA TYR A 282 -34.04 4.28 -1.90
C TYR A 282 -34.99 3.11 -2.16
N GLU A 283 -35.04 2.68 -3.43
CA GLU A 283 -35.75 1.49 -3.81
C GLU A 283 -34.97 0.23 -3.40
N GLU A 284 -35.67 -0.81 -2.94
CA GLU A 284 -35.03 -2.07 -2.54
C GLU A 284 -34.27 -2.75 -3.70
N ALA A 285 -34.68 -2.49 -4.94
CA ALA A 285 -33.97 -2.95 -6.13
C ALA A 285 -32.49 -2.52 -6.19
N LEU A 286 -32.14 -1.39 -5.57
CA LEU A 286 -30.74 -0.93 -5.51
C LEU A 286 -29.88 -1.84 -4.62
N VAL A 287 -30.37 -2.22 -3.45
CA VAL A 287 -29.63 -3.14 -2.56
C VAL A 287 -29.65 -4.56 -3.12
N ASP A 288 -30.73 -4.95 -3.80
CA ASP A 288 -30.82 -6.25 -4.48
C ASP A 288 -29.78 -6.40 -5.59
N ASP A 289 -29.56 -5.37 -6.42
CA ASP A 289 -28.51 -5.43 -7.46
C ASP A 289 -27.10 -5.55 -6.84
N LYS A 290 -26.81 -4.75 -5.80
CA LYS A 290 -25.51 -4.80 -5.09
C LYS A 290 -25.25 -6.19 -4.48
N ALA A 291 -26.17 -6.70 -3.69
CA ALA A 291 -26.08 -8.02 -3.08
C ALA A 291 -26.02 -9.15 -4.14
N ARG A 292 -26.76 -9.03 -5.22
CA ARG A 292 -26.70 -9.94 -6.38
C ARG A 292 -25.31 -10.01 -6.98
N ARG A 293 -24.62 -8.86 -7.13
CA ARG A 293 -23.26 -8.79 -7.69
C ARG A 293 -22.25 -9.44 -6.77
N VAL A 294 -22.35 -9.25 -5.47
CA VAL A 294 -21.51 -9.95 -4.47
C VAL A 294 -21.69 -11.48 -4.62
N LEU A 295 -22.91 -11.97 -4.57
CA LEU A 295 -23.22 -13.40 -4.70
C LEU A 295 -22.76 -13.98 -6.05
N ARG A 296 -22.89 -13.21 -7.12
CA ARG A 296 -22.44 -13.59 -8.46
C ARG A 296 -20.93 -13.78 -8.51
N VAL A 297 -20.16 -12.87 -7.93
CA VAL A 297 -18.69 -12.98 -7.83
C VAL A 297 -18.30 -14.16 -6.95
N MET A 298 -18.95 -14.36 -5.81
CA MET A 298 -18.72 -15.53 -4.96
C MET A 298 -18.96 -16.85 -5.71
N MET A 299 -20.02 -16.94 -6.51
CA MET A 299 -20.28 -18.13 -7.32
C MET A 299 -19.24 -18.31 -8.44
N ALA A 300 -18.91 -17.24 -9.16
CA ALA A 300 -17.91 -17.28 -10.23
C ALA A 300 -16.54 -17.71 -9.72
N ALA A 301 -16.13 -17.22 -8.54
CA ALA A 301 -14.91 -17.61 -7.86
C ALA A 301 -15.00 -18.97 -7.13
N GLY A 302 -16.12 -19.67 -7.21
CA GLY A 302 -16.30 -20.99 -6.62
C GLY A 302 -16.37 -21.02 -5.10
N VAL A 303 -16.70 -19.91 -4.42
CA VAL A 303 -16.72 -19.80 -2.95
C VAL A 303 -17.73 -20.79 -2.32
N PHE A 304 -18.80 -21.13 -3.03
CA PHE A 304 -19.80 -22.10 -2.58
C PHE A 304 -19.47 -23.57 -2.92
N ASP A 305 -18.34 -23.83 -3.57
CA ASP A 305 -17.95 -25.17 -4.02
C ASP A 305 -17.00 -25.81 -3.01
N ALA A 306 -17.45 -26.88 -2.36
CA ALA A 306 -16.62 -27.65 -1.42
C ALA A 306 -15.40 -28.32 -2.10
N ALA A 307 -15.46 -28.54 -3.42
CA ALA A 307 -14.35 -29.08 -4.24
C ALA A 307 -13.42 -27.99 -4.81
N ARG A 308 -13.59 -26.74 -4.40
CA ARG A 308 -12.75 -25.62 -4.81
C ARG A 308 -11.27 -25.94 -4.62
N ARG A 309 -10.42 -25.51 -5.56
CA ARG A 309 -8.97 -25.73 -5.53
C ARG A 309 -8.37 -25.22 -4.22
N LYS A 310 -7.33 -25.93 -3.73
CA LYS A 310 -6.68 -25.54 -2.48
C LYS A 310 -5.57 -24.52 -2.69
N GLY A 311 -4.94 -24.47 -3.83
CA GLY A 311 -3.78 -23.61 -4.09
C GLY A 311 -2.54 -23.99 -3.26
N ALA A 312 -1.41 -23.36 -3.58
CA ALA A 312 -0.15 -23.46 -2.87
C ALA A 312 0.51 -22.07 -2.84
N PHE A 313 1.51 -21.86 -1.98
CA PHE A 313 2.23 -20.59 -1.89
C PHE A 313 3.72 -20.84 -1.60
N ALA A 314 4.56 -19.89 -1.99
CA ALA A 314 6.02 -19.89 -1.79
C ALA A 314 6.68 -21.21 -2.25
N THR A 315 6.24 -21.75 -3.40
CA THR A 315 6.81 -22.98 -3.96
C THR A 315 8.05 -22.69 -4.81
N GLU A 316 8.91 -23.71 -5.00
CA GLU A 316 10.06 -23.59 -5.90
C GLU A 316 9.66 -23.30 -7.36
N GLU A 317 8.47 -23.71 -7.78
CA GLU A 317 7.93 -23.39 -9.11
C GLU A 317 7.56 -21.91 -9.19
N HIS A 318 6.97 -21.33 -8.14
CA HIS A 318 6.65 -19.91 -8.05
C HIS A 318 7.95 -19.07 -8.10
N PHE A 319 8.99 -19.45 -7.33
CA PHE A 319 10.28 -18.74 -7.36
C PHE A 319 10.94 -18.80 -8.73
N ARG A 320 10.92 -19.96 -9.40
CA ARG A 320 11.42 -20.09 -10.77
C ARG A 320 10.61 -19.26 -11.76
N GLY A 321 9.29 -19.22 -11.61
CA GLY A 321 8.40 -18.38 -12.40
C GLY A 321 8.69 -16.89 -12.23
N SER A 322 8.80 -16.42 -10.97
CA SER A 322 9.17 -15.04 -10.65
C SER A 322 10.53 -14.66 -11.24
N ARG A 323 11.54 -15.52 -11.09
CA ARG A 323 12.86 -15.33 -11.69
C ARG A 323 12.80 -15.23 -13.22
N ARG A 324 12.05 -16.10 -13.88
CA ARG A 324 11.89 -16.08 -15.34
C ARG A 324 11.28 -14.77 -15.83
N ILE A 325 10.26 -14.26 -15.15
CA ILE A 325 9.67 -12.96 -15.48
C ILE A 325 10.70 -11.84 -15.31
N ALA A 326 11.47 -11.85 -14.21
CA ALA A 326 12.51 -10.85 -13.96
C ALA A 326 13.62 -10.88 -15.02
N GLU A 327 14.07 -12.08 -15.44
CA GLU A 327 15.08 -12.25 -16.49
C GLU A 327 14.59 -11.69 -17.83
N GLU A 328 13.33 -11.92 -18.19
CA GLU A 328 12.73 -11.44 -19.44
C GLU A 328 12.41 -9.93 -19.41
N ALA A 329 12.29 -9.35 -18.23
CA ALA A 329 12.05 -7.92 -18.05
C ALA A 329 13.30 -7.04 -18.29
N MET A 330 14.49 -7.62 -18.36
CA MET A 330 15.73 -6.87 -18.53
C MET A 330 15.90 -6.40 -19.98
N VAL A 331 16.01 -5.07 -20.16
CA VAL A 331 16.17 -4.45 -21.48
C VAL A 331 17.57 -3.85 -21.62
N LEU A 332 18.33 -4.32 -22.61
CA LEU A 332 19.64 -3.78 -22.94
C LEU A 332 19.48 -2.50 -23.79
N LEU A 333 19.53 -1.34 -23.16
CA LEU A 333 19.30 -0.06 -23.82
C LEU A 333 20.47 0.40 -24.70
N LYS A 334 21.70 0.03 -24.36
CA LYS A 334 22.91 0.44 -25.07
C LYS A 334 24.03 -0.59 -24.86
N ASN A 335 24.70 -0.99 -25.93
CA ASN A 335 25.87 -1.88 -25.88
C ASN A 335 26.86 -1.57 -27.02
N GLU A 336 27.30 -0.31 -27.10
CA GLU A 336 28.31 0.11 -28.07
C GLU A 336 29.65 -0.58 -27.80
N GLY A 337 30.23 -1.14 -28.84
CA GLY A 337 31.47 -1.90 -28.72
C GLY A 337 31.32 -3.33 -28.18
N GLY A 338 30.08 -3.83 -27.94
CA GLY A 338 29.83 -5.19 -27.50
C GLY A 338 30.45 -5.54 -26.14
N VAL A 339 30.42 -4.58 -25.19
CA VAL A 339 31.00 -4.77 -23.84
C VAL A 339 30.25 -5.81 -23.03
N LEU A 340 28.96 -5.95 -23.26
CA LEU A 340 28.11 -6.96 -22.63
C LEU A 340 27.73 -8.06 -23.62
N PRO A 341 27.62 -9.33 -23.18
CA PRO A 341 27.88 -9.80 -21.82
C PRO A 341 29.37 -9.81 -21.46
N PHE A 342 29.69 -9.61 -20.19
CA PHE A 342 31.03 -9.84 -19.70
C PHE A 342 31.39 -11.34 -19.81
N ASP A 343 32.60 -11.63 -20.27
CA ASP A 343 33.15 -12.99 -20.22
C ASP A 343 33.84 -13.21 -18.88
N ALA A 344 33.22 -14.00 -18.01
CA ALA A 344 33.73 -14.34 -16.69
C ALA A 344 35.11 -15.00 -16.70
N ALA A 345 35.52 -15.63 -17.84
CA ALA A 345 36.83 -16.22 -17.97
C ALA A 345 37.95 -15.17 -18.19
N THR A 346 37.59 -13.99 -18.69
CA THR A 346 38.56 -12.94 -19.05
C THR A 346 38.60 -11.79 -18.05
N ILE A 347 37.49 -11.43 -17.41
CA ILE A 347 37.49 -10.39 -16.39
C ILE A 347 38.09 -10.87 -15.07
N ARG A 348 38.82 -10.01 -14.38
CA ARG A 348 39.45 -10.30 -13.08
C ARG A 348 38.77 -9.56 -11.93
N THR A 349 38.18 -8.41 -12.23
CA THR A 349 37.54 -7.55 -11.25
C THR A 349 36.26 -6.97 -11.85
N LEU A 350 35.19 -6.99 -11.05
CA LEU A 350 33.90 -6.36 -11.36
C LEU A 350 33.62 -5.29 -10.31
N ALA A 351 33.47 -4.04 -10.75
CA ALA A 351 33.02 -2.95 -9.88
C ALA A 351 31.49 -2.92 -9.88
N VAL A 352 30.90 -2.98 -8.69
CA VAL A 352 29.46 -2.82 -8.45
C VAL A 352 29.26 -1.53 -7.68
N VAL A 353 28.61 -0.54 -8.29
CA VAL A 353 28.43 0.79 -7.73
C VAL A 353 26.96 1.09 -7.57
N GLY A 354 26.58 1.57 -6.41
CA GLY A 354 25.21 1.98 -6.09
C GLY A 354 24.62 1.26 -4.88
N TRP A 355 23.89 2.02 -4.08
CA TRP A 355 23.27 1.53 -2.84
C TRP A 355 22.38 0.32 -3.08
N ASN A 356 21.50 0.41 -4.07
CA ASN A 356 20.47 -0.60 -4.33
C ASN A 356 21.03 -1.97 -4.76
N ALA A 357 22.31 -2.04 -5.14
CA ALA A 357 22.92 -3.31 -5.48
C ALA A 357 23.02 -4.29 -4.30
N GLY A 358 23.11 -3.77 -3.06
CA GLY A 358 23.25 -4.59 -1.86
C GLY A 358 22.05 -4.50 -0.90
N VAL A 359 20.92 -3.91 -1.31
CA VAL A 359 19.75 -3.71 -0.44
C VAL A 359 18.56 -4.49 -0.97
N ARG A 360 17.83 -5.12 -0.04
CA ARG A 360 16.60 -5.85 -0.33
C ARG A 360 15.43 -4.89 -0.41
N HIS A 361 14.63 -4.99 -1.46
CA HIS A 361 13.52 -4.10 -1.76
C HIS A 361 12.18 -4.81 -2.00
N ALA A 362 12.10 -6.11 -1.78
CA ALA A 362 10.92 -6.90 -2.07
C ALA A 362 9.80 -6.66 -1.04
N GLN A 363 9.49 -5.41 -0.75
CA GLN A 363 8.38 -5.06 0.13
C GLN A 363 7.33 -4.18 -0.55
N GLY A 364 7.69 -3.47 -1.63
CA GLY A 364 6.81 -2.54 -2.33
C GLY A 364 6.34 -1.35 -1.47
N GLY A 365 6.17 -1.57 -0.19
CA GLY A 365 5.63 -0.60 0.77
C GLY A 365 4.11 -0.45 0.70
N GLY A 366 3.52 0.16 1.72
CA GLY A 366 2.09 0.46 1.78
C GLY A 366 1.19 -0.75 1.56
N SER A 367 0.16 -0.56 0.74
CA SER A 367 -0.80 -1.61 0.38
C SER A 367 -0.18 -2.78 -0.39
N SER A 368 0.96 -2.58 -1.06
CA SER A 368 1.70 -3.64 -1.76
C SER A 368 2.81 -4.30 -0.93
N GLY A 369 2.94 -3.94 0.36
CA GLY A 369 3.88 -4.56 1.28
C GLY A 369 3.59 -6.03 1.53
N VAL A 370 4.57 -6.92 1.26
CA VAL A 370 4.45 -8.36 1.48
C VAL A 370 5.70 -8.90 2.16
N LYS A 371 5.60 -10.07 2.79
CA LYS A 371 6.74 -10.78 3.37
C LYS A 371 7.19 -11.85 2.40
N THR A 372 8.33 -11.61 1.75
CA THR A 372 8.86 -12.57 0.79
C THR A 372 9.63 -13.70 1.47
N ALA A 373 9.45 -14.92 0.96
CA ALA A 373 10.20 -16.08 1.41
C ALA A 373 11.65 -16.08 0.90
N ARG A 374 11.90 -15.46 -0.26
CA ARG A 374 13.22 -15.44 -0.90
C ARG A 374 13.44 -14.13 -1.64
N GLU A 375 14.56 -13.51 -1.35
CA GLU A 375 15.01 -12.32 -2.03
C GLU A 375 16.52 -12.38 -2.24
N VAL A 376 16.97 -12.10 -3.47
CA VAL A 376 18.37 -12.08 -3.86
C VAL A 376 18.70 -10.69 -4.40
N THR A 377 19.63 -10.01 -3.76
CA THR A 377 20.11 -8.70 -4.24
C THR A 377 20.99 -8.87 -5.49
N PRO A 378 21.13 -7.84 -6.35
CA PRO A 378 22.07 -7.88 -7.47
C PRO A 378 23.50 -8.28 -7.05
N LEU A 379 23.97 -7.79 -5.90
CA LEU A 379 25.29 -8.10 -5.36
C LEU A 379 25.40 -9.58 -4.95
N GLU A 380 24.41 -10.10 -4.22
CA GLU A 380 24.36 -11.53 -3.84
C GLU A 380 24.31 -12.44 -5.08
N GLY A 381 23.47 -12.09 -6.08
CA GLY A 381 23.37 -12.86 -7.32
C GLY A 381 24.67 -12.87 -8.13
N LEU A 382 25.39 -11.74 -8.18
CA LEU A 382 26.71 -11.67 -8.83
C LEU A 382 27.76 -12.48 -8.07
N GLN A 383 27.74 -12.42 -6.73
CA GLN A 383 28.65 -13.22 -5.89
C GLN A 383 28.42 -14.72 -6.05
N GLU A 384 27.16 -15.15 -6.08
CA GLU A 384 26.79 -16.55 -6.30
C GLU A 384 27.22 -17.03 -7.70
N LEU A 385 26.99 -16.20 -8.72
CA LEU A 385 27.31 -16.55 -10.11
C LEU A 385 28.82 -16.64 -10.41
N LEU A 386 29.58 -15.67 -9.87
CA LEU A 386 31.00 -15.50 -10.21
C LEU A 386 31.94 -16.22 -9.23
N GLY A 387 31.48 -16.53 -8.02
CA GLY A 387 32.29 -17.16 -6.97
C GLY A 387 33.60 -16.42 -6.74
N ASP A 388 34.67 -17.16 -6.51
CA ASP A 388 36.03 -16.61 -6.28
C ASP A 388 36.80 -16.31 -7.59
N ALA A 389 36.19 -16.59 -8.75
CA ALA A 389 36.88 -16.42 -10.05
C ALA A 389 37.05 -14.94 -10.42
N VAL A 390 36.16 -14.08 -9.97
CA VAL A 390 36.12 -12.63 -10.23
C VAL A 390 36.04 -11.87 -8.93
N ALA A 391 36.99 -10.96 -8.68
CA ALA A 391 36.96 -10.10 -7.50
C ALA A 391 35.88 -9.04 -7.63
N ILE A 392 34.81 -9.11 -6.82
CA ILE A 392 33.75 -8.09 -6.80
C ILE A 392 34.13 -6.98 -5.83
N ARG A 393 34.20 -5.76 -6.34
CA ARG A 393 34.42 -4.55 -5.53
C ARG A 393 33.10 -3.75 -5.47
N TYR A 394 32.44 -3.81 -4.31
CA TYR A 394 31.19 -3.09 -4.08
C TYR A 394 31.47 -1.74 -3.42
N VAL A 395 30.91 -0.68 -3.99
CA VAL A 395 30.94 0.67 -3.46
C VAL A 395 29.53 1.25 -3.51
N ARG A 396 29.05 1.76 -2.41
CA ARG A 396 27.70 2.37 -2.35
C ARG A 396 27.55 3.56 -3.28
N GLY A 397 28.63 4.29 -3.57
CA GLY A 397 28.66 5.44 -4.47
C GLY A 397 28.19 6.72 -3.80
N TYR A 398 27.01 6.70 -3.25
CA TYR A 398 26.47 7.75 -2.39
C TYR A 398 25.94 7.11 -1.08
N PRO A 399 25.95 7.81 0.05
CA PRO A 399 25.33 7.28 1.26
C PRO A 399 23.82 7.05 1.03
N ALA A 400 23.30 5.93 1.52
CA ALA A 400 21.87 5.68 1.56
C ALA A 400 21.21 6.73 2.42
N GLN A 401 20.36 7.52 1.81
CA GLN A 401 19.89 8.74 2.45
C GLN A 401 21.02 9.30 3.33
N ALA A 402 21.87 10.11 2.75
CA ALA A 402 22.75 10.90 3.57
C ALA A 402 21.84 11.84 4.36
N THR A 403 21.31 11.35 5.44
CA THR A 403 21.19 12.23 6.56
C THR A 403 22.64 12.46 6.98
N ALA A 404 23.28 13.51 6.44
CA ALA A 404 24.44 14.11 7.04
C ALA A 404 24.12 14.52 8.50
N HIS A 405 22.88 14.29 8.90
CA HIS A 405 22.34 14.51 10.22
C HIS A 405 22.81 13.41 11.16
N GLU A 406 23.67 13.78 12.07
CA GLU A 406 24.13 12.93 13.16
C GLU A 406 23.18 13.06 14.36
N LEU A 407 23.10 12.02 15.20
CA LEU A 407 22.39 12.14 16.48
C LEU A 407 23.02 13.28 17.29
N ILE A 408 22.18 14.07 17.97
CA ILE A 408 22.67 15.17 18.81
C ILE A 408 23.52 14.56 19.93
N PRO A 409 24.81 14.91 20.03
CA PRO A 409 25.71 14.35 21.05
C PRO A 409 25.24 14.70 22.45
N ASN A 410 25.33 13.75 23.39
CA ASN A 410 24.91 13.96 24.79
C ASN A 410 25.57 15.14 25.47
N GLN A 411 26.82 15.45 25.10
CA GLN A 411 27.55 16.61 25.62
C GLN A 411 26.95 17.97 25.21
N CYS A 412 26.09 17.95 24.17
CA CYS A 412 25.34 19.12 23.72
C CYS A 412 23.95 19.19 24.34
N LEU A 413 23.55 18.21 25.15
CA LEU A 413 22.27 18.14 25.84
C LEU A 413 22.42 18.40 27.34
N ASP A 414 21.43 19.01 27.97
CA ASP A 414 21.40 19.14 29.42
C ASP A 414 21.16 17.79 30.11
N ALA A 415 21.69 17.65 31.33
CA ALA A 415 21.41 16.49 32.16
C ALA A 415 19.93 16.50 32.64
N VAL A 416 19.21 15.41 32.45
CA VAL A 416 17.79 15.32 32.76
C VAL A 416 17.53 14.71 34.14
N ASP A 417 18.39 13.81 34.59
CA ASP A 417 18.19 12.97 35.78
C ASP A 417 19.19 13.19 36.92
N GLY A 418 20.00 14.23 36.80
CA GLY A 418 21.08 14.51 37.79
C GLY A 418 22.30 13.60 37.67
N SER A 419 22.36 12.71 36.67
CA SER A 419 23.48 11.79 36.39
C SER A 419 24.73 12.53 35.87
N GLY A 420 24.56 13.79 35.46
CA GLY A 420 25.61 14.57 34.80
C GLY A 420 25.78 14.24 33.31
N THR A 421 25.04 13.30 32.79
CA THR A 421 25.02 12.95 31.35
C THR A 421 23.82 13.61 30.69
N GLY A 422 24.03 14.34 29.58
CA GLY A 422 22.99 14.98 28.82
C GLY A 422 22.06 13.96 28.13
N GLY A 423 20.81 14.32 27.95
CA GLY A 423 19.82 13.42 27.34
C GLY A 423 18.45 14.07 27.10
N TRP A 424 17.51 13.24 26.72
CA TRP A 424 16.13 13.59 26.49
C TRP A 424 15.26 13.10 27.64
N ALA A 425 14.46 13.98 28.23
CA ALA A 425 13.35 13.57 29.11
C ALA A 425 12.21 13.00 28.29
N PHE A 426 11.55 11.98 28.82
CA PHE A 426 10.33 11.47 28.21
C PHE A 426 9.19 11.32 29.21
N GLU A 427 7.97 11.54 28.75
CA GLU A 427 6.71 11.32 29.46
C GLU A 427 5.73 10.55 28.56
N VAL A 428 5.20 9.45 29.07
CA VAL A 428 4.18 8.64 28.38
C VAL A 428 2.81 8.89 28.99
N PHE A 429 1.82 9.17 28.17
CA PHE A 429 0.43 9.41 28.58
C PHE A 429 -0.50 8.32 28.05
N ASP A 430 -1.54 7.97 28.85
CA ASP A 430 -2.58 7.00 28.45
C ASP A 430 -3.71 7.64 27.62
N ASN A 431 -3.39 8.65 26.82
CA ASN A 431 -4.29 9.31 25.89
C ASN A 431 -3.50 9.97 24.75
N ALA A 432 -4.15 10.21 23.62
CA ALA A 432 -3.52 10.86 22.46
C ALA A 432 -3.35 12.39 22.59
N ALA A 433 -3.91 13.00 23.64
CA ALA A 433 -3.94 14.44 23.82
C ALA A 433 -2.81 14.98 24.71
N LEU A 434 -1.94 14.13 25.25
CA LEU A 434 -0.86 14.47 26.18
C LEU A 434 -1.36 15.22 27.44
N THR A 435 -2.51 14.82 27.97
CA THR A 435 -3.18 15.47 29.10
C THR A 435 -3.21 14.60 30.35
N GLY A 436 -3.30 15.24 31.53
CA GLY A 436 -3.31 14.54 32.81
C GLY A 436 -1.91 14.09 33.26
N PRO A 437 -1.81 13.23 34.29
CA PRO A 437 -0.54 12.73 34.78
C PRO A 437 0.10 11.77 33.77
N ALA A 438 1.42 11.84 33.64
CA ALA A 438 2.16 10.86 32.83
C ALA A 438 2.11 9.49 33.52
N ARG A 439 1.84 8.44 32.74
CA ARG A 439 1.90 7.05 33.20
C ARG A 439 3.33 6.61 33.54
N GLN A 440 4.28 7.09 32.73
CA GLN A 440 5.70 6.75 32.86
C GLN A 440 6.54 7.99 32.53
N THR A 441 7.59 8.21 33.28
CA THR A 441 8.60 9.25 33.03
C THR A 441 9.98 8.64 33.08
N GLY A 442 10.92 9.25 32.38
CA GLY A 442 12.32 8.81 32.38
C GLY A 442 13.21 9.66 31.49
N SER A 443 14.38 9.14 31.21
CA SER A 443 15.35 9.76 30.30
C SER A 443 15.89 8.76 29.28
N MET A 444 16.33 9.27 28.13
CA MET A 444 17.08 8.51 27.12
C MET A 444 18.22 9.35 26.56
N GLN A 445 19.31 8.69 26.18
CA GLN A 445 20.51 9.39 25.71
C GLN A 445 20.31 9.99 24.31
N ALA A 446 19.55 9.34 23.47
CA ALA A 446 19.25 9.78 22.10
C ALA A 446 17.83 9.39 21.72
N VAL A 447 17.22 10.17 20.85
CA VAL A 447 15.96 9.79 20.20
C VAL A 447 16.30 9.09 18.88
N ASP A 448 16.50 7.79 18.97
CA ASP A 448 16.72 6.89 17.83
C ASP A 448 15.94 5.59 18.12
N LEU A 449 14.64 5.73 18.05
CA LEU A 449 13.68 4.67 18.36
C LEU A 449 13.39 3.90 17.09
N SER A 450 13.48 2.59 17.15
CA SER A 450 13.01 1.69 16.09
C SER A 450 12.24 0.53 16.71
N TRP A 451 11.21 0.08 16.04
CA TRP A 451 10.38 -1.00 16.55
C TRP A 451 9.85 -1.88 15.44
N PRO A 452 9.79 -3.20 15.66
CA PRO A 452 9.06 -4.11 14.81
C PRO A 452 7.54 -3.89 14.98
N ALA A 453 6.77 -4.33 14.00
CA ALA A 453 5.33 -4.30 14.05
C ALA A 453 4.79 -4.93 15.36
N GLY A 454 3.85 -4.25 16.01
CA GLY A 454 3.21 -4.71 17.25
C GLY A 454 4.03 -4.60 18.54
N ARG A 455 5.27 -4.07 18.48
CA ARG A 455 6.11 -3.86 19.66
C ARG A 455 6.69 -2.46 19.69
N MET A 456 5.87 -1.49 20.02
CA MET A 456 6.35 -0.11 20.18
C MET A 456 7.17 0.05 21.47
N PRO A 457 8.21 0.90 21.45
CA PRO A 457 8.98 1.21 22.65
C PRO A 457 8.09 1.87 23.71
N LEU A 458 8.50 1.78 24.98
CA LEU A 458 7.81 2.40 26.12
C LEU A 458 6.34 1.96 26.26
N GLU A 459 6.01 0.76 25.76
CA GLU A 459 4.64 0.21 25.78
C GLU A 459 3.60 1.17 25.16
N LEU A 460 3.99 1.91 24.13
CA LEU A 460 3.07 2.77 23.40
C LEU A 460 2.02 1.93 22.65
N ALA A 461 0.79 2.42 22.63
CA ALA A 461 -0.34 1.77 21.97
C ALA A 461 -1.01 2.72 20.98
N THR A 462 -1.28 2.24 19.79
CA THR A 462 -1.88 2.98 18.67
C THR A 462 -3.14 3.73 19.07
N GLY A 463 -3.16 5.05 18.87
CA GLY A 463 -4.30 5.91 19.14
C GLY A 463 -4.74 6.03 20.61
N ARG A 464 -4.06 5.31 21.53
CA ARG A 464 -4.41 5.25 22.96
C ARG A 464 -3.38 5.89 23.88
N THR A 465 -2.15 6.03 23.41
CA THR A 465 -1.06 6.63 24.17
C THR A 465 -0.37 7.71 23.38
N SER A 466 0.39 8.54 24.08
CA SER A 466 1.27 9.55 23.47
C SER A 466 2.55 9.69 24.25
N LEU A 467 3.56 10.26 23.61
CA LEU A 467 4.89 10.47 24.15
C LEU A 467 5.27 11.94 24.00
N ARG A 468 5.70 12.56 25.09
CA ARG A 468 6.39 13.86 25.08
C ARG A 468 7.87 13.63 25.27
N LEU A 469 8.68 14.22 24.40
CA LEU A 469 10.13 14.23 24.50
C LEU A 469 10.58 15.69 24.68
N THR A 470 11.47 15.95 25.60
CA THR A 470 12.01 17.30 25.87
C THR A 470 13.52 17.25 26.08
N ALA A 471 14.23 18.15 25.43
CA ALA A 471 15.65 18.35 25.69
C ALA A 471 16.02 19.83 25.54
N THR A 472 17.04 20.27 26.26
CA THR A 472 17.72 21.55 26.00
C THR A 472 19.03 21.26 25.31
N VAL A 473 19.22 21.82 24.12
CA VAL A 473 20.40 21.67 23.27
C VAL A 473 21.24 22.92 23.40
N THR A 474 22.56 22.76 23.64
CA THR A 474 23.53 23.84 23.59
C THR A 474 24.33 23.75 22.30
N LEU A 475 24.35 24.83 21.52
CA LEU A 475 25.03 24.86 20.22
C LEU A 475 26.56 24.90 20.40
N PRO A 476 27.33 23.96 19.81
CA PRO A 476 28.77 23.89 19.95
C PRO A 476 29.57 24.89 19.10
N GLU A 477 28.98 25.50 18.08
CA GLU A 477 29.62 26.42 17.14
C GLU A 477 28.66 27.49 16.60
N ASP A 478 29.16 28.51 15.92
CA ASP A 478 28.37 29.56 15.32
C ASP A 478 27.83 29.11 13.93
N GLY A 479 26.61 29.45 13.61
CA GLY A 479 26.05 29.29 12.26
C GLY A 479 24.69 28.57 12.21
N PRO A 480 24.22 28.21 11.00
CA PRO A 480 22.96 27.55 10.82
C PRO A 480 23.05 26.05 11.09
N TYR A 481 22.17 25.56 11.96
CA TYR A 481 21.93 24.14 12.22
C TYR A 481 20.67 23.71 11.50
N GLU A 482 20.64 22.49 11.01
CA GLU A 482 19.41 21.86 10.54
C GLU A 482 19.05 20.70 11.46
N LEU A 483 17.95 20.84 12.21
CA LEU A 483 17.39 19.76 13.02
C LEU A 483 16.50 18.91 12.14
N ALA A 484 16.73 17.60 12.10
CA ALA A 484 15.93 16.65 11.33
C ALA A 484 15.12 15.73 12.25
N PHE A 485 13.83 15.63 11.97
CA PHE A 485 12.87 14.79 12.68
C PHE A 485 12.32 13.77 11.70
N THR A 486 12.72 12.52 11.86
CA THR A 486 12.31 11.44 10.95
C THR A 486 11.36 10.49 11.68
N GLY A 487 10.17 10.27 11.13
CA GLY A 487 9.19 9.37 11.75
C GLY A 487 8.10 8.91 10.80
N ALA A 488 7.45 7.81 11.16
CA ALA A 488 6.35 7.19 10.40
C ALA A 488 4.96 7.50 10.98
N ASP A 489 4.90 8.15 12.15
CA ASP A 489 3.68 8.44 12.90
C ASP A 489 3.50 9.95 13.10
N ARG A 490 2.40 10.34 13.76
CA ARG A 490 2.08 11.74 14.01
C ARG A 490 3.04 12.37 15.02
N PHE A 491 3.71 13.45 14.64
CA PHE A 491 4.49 14.24 15.58
C PHE A 491 4.35 15.75 15.38
N THR A 492 4.56 16.50 16.46
CA THR A 492 4.58 17.96 16.47
C THR A 492 5.87 18.39 17.17
N VAL A 493 6.58 19.35 16.61
CA VAL A 493 7.82 19.86 17.18
C VAL A 493 7.67 21.32 17.56
N PHE A 494 8.12 21.64 18.77
CA PHE A 494 8.27 22.99 19.28
C PHE A 494 9.75 23.26 19.53
N VAL A 495 10.20 24.44 19.18
CA VAL A 495 11.53 24.96 19.53
C VAL A 495 11.32 26.27 20.26
N ASP A 496 11.85 26.38 21.47
CA ASP A 496 11.67 27.52 22.37
C ASP A 496 10.20 27.91 22.57
N GLY A 497 9.35 26.89 22.71
CA GLY A 497 7.91 27.04 22.85
C GLY A 497 7.14 27.42 21.58
N GLN A 498 7.84 27.65 20.45
CA GLN A 498 7.21 27.95 19.18
C GLN A 498 7.02 26.68 18.35
N LYS A 499 5.81 26.43 17.88
CA LYS A 499 5.52 25.33 16.98
C LYS A 499 6.24 25.53 15.64
N LYS A 500 7.12 24.59 15.27
CA LYS A 500 7.90 24.61 14.03
C LYS A 500 7.41 23.58 13.03
N ILE A 501 7.06 22.37 13.50
CA ILE A 501 6.47 21.31 12.69
C ILE A 501 5.05 21.08 13.18
N GLY A 502 4.08 21.03 12.27
CA GLY A 502 2.68 20.77 12.57
C GLY A 502 2.38 19.30 12.75
N LEU A 503 1.17 19.00 13.21
CA LEU A 503 0.63 17.65 13.17
C LEU A 503 0.65 17.16 11.73
N TRP A 504 1.39 16.09 11.50
CA TRP A 504 1.40 15.42 10.24
C TRP A 504 0.22 14.42 10.21
N GLU A 505 -0.63 14.54 9.21
CA GLU A 505 -1.68 13.58 8.95
C GLU A 505 -1.11 12.48 8.07
N PHE A 506 -1.22 11.27 8.55
CA PHE A 506 -0.87 9.97 8.00
C PHE A 506 -0.43 9.95 6.51
N GLY A 507 0.82 9.59 6.28
CA GLY A 507 1.36 9.10 5.01
C GLY A 507 2.04 7.76 5.25
N GLU A 508 1.97 6.86 4.29
CA GLU A 508 2.66 5.59 4.35
C GLU A 508 4.18 5.82 4.17
N GLY A 509 4.97 5.53 5.20
CA GLY A 509 6.43 5.65 5.19
C GLY A 509 6.98 6.66 6.20
N SER A 510 8.30 6.61 6.45
CA SER A 510 8.99 7.59 7.27
C SER A 510 9.17 8.90 6.50
N LEU A 511 8.77 10.02 7.09
CA LEU A 511 9.01 11.36 6.58
C LEU A 511 10.09 12.04 7.43
N THR A 512 10.95 12.80 6.78
CA THR A 512 11.90 13.68 7.46
C THR A 512 11.48 15.12 7.27
N GLU A 513 11.18 15.79 8.37
CA GLU A 513 10.94 17.23 8.43
C GLU A 513 12.13 17.92 9.07
N THR A 514 12.48 19.10 8.60
CA THR A 514 13.63 19.85 9.12
C THR A 514 13.26 21.22 9.68
N VAL A 515 14.04 21.65 10.67
CA VAL A 515 13.95 22.99 11.28
C VAL A 515 15.32 23.62 11.26
N THR A 516 15.47 24.77 10.64
CA THR A 516 16.71 25.54 10.69
C THR A 516 16.77 26.38 11.97
N LEU A 517 17.90 26.31 12.70
CA LEU A 517 18.23 27.15 13.81
C LEU A 517 19.50 27.94 13.48
N ASP A 518 19.39 29.25 13.45
CA ASP A 518 20.57 30.13 13.40
C ASP A 518 20.96 30.51 14.81
N GLY A 519 22.22 30.24 15.19
CA GLY A 519 22.66 30.53 16.55
C GLY A 519 24.17 30.68 16.67
N LYS A 520 24.58 31.06 17.87
CA LYS A 520 26.00 31.21 18.25
C LYS A 520 26.39 30.09 19.18
N ARG A 521 27.67 29.82 19.22
CA ARG A 521 28.25 28.90 20.21
C ARG A 521 27.80 29.27 21.63
N GLY A 522 27.22 28.32 22.32
CA GLY A 522 26.69 28.47 23.66
C GLY A 522 25.22 28.87 23.74
N ASP A 523 24.58 29.22 22.63
CA ASP A 523 23.11 29.41 22.60
C ASP A 523 22.40 28.12 22.98
N ARG A 524 21.29 28.29 23.70
CA ARG A 524 20.52 27.17 24.25
C ARG A 524 19.11 27.19 23.69
N HIS A 525 18.68 26.06 23.17
CA HIS A 525 17.35 25.89 22.61
C HIS A 525 16.62 24.72 23.26
N THR A 526 15.37 24.92 23.65
CA THR A 526 14.51 23.85 24.17
C THR A 526 13.73 23.24 23.02
N ILE A 527 13.90 21.94 22.85
CA ILE A 527 13.14 21.16 21.85
C ILE A 527 12.12 20.32 22.60
N GLU A 528 10.84 20.46 22.24
CA GLU A 528 9.75 19.63 22.74
C GLU A 528 9.08 18.94 21.58
N ILE A 529 8.83 17.63 21.70
CA ILE A 529 8.23 16.80 20.67
C ILE A 529 7.03 16.08 21.26
N HIS A 530 5.89 16.21 20.59
CA HIS A 530 4.69 15.44 20.88
C HIS A 530 4.55 14.34 19.82
N PHE A 531 4.63 13.09 20.22
CA PHE A 531 4.52 11.94 19.34
C PHE A 531 3.30 11.11 19.69
N VAL A 532 2.49 10.77 18.67
CA VAL A 532 1.27 9.96 18.82
C VAL A 532 1.33 8.81 17.83
N PRO A 533 1.44 7.55 18.28
CA PRO A 533 1.42 6.41 17.40
C PRO A 533 0.03 6.22 16.79
N LEU A 534 -0.05 6.13 15.47
CA LEU A 534 -1.33 6.01 14.75
C LEU A 534 -1.55 4.66 14.08
N ASN A 535 -0.49 3.97 13.69
CA ASN A 535 -0.64 2.81 12.81
C ASN A 535 -0.13 1.49 13.39
N GLY A 536 0.66 1.46 14.46
CA GLY A 536 1.19 0.23 15.06
C GLY A 536 2.09 -0.60 14.11
N LEU A 537 2.47 -0.06 12.96
CA LEU A 537 3.39 -0.69 12.02
C LEU A 537 4.81 -0.72 12.59
N ALA A 538 5.70 -1.51 11.97
CA ALA A 538 7.12 -1.33 12.17
C ALA A 538 7.49 0.11 11.82
N GLY A 539 8.24 0.77 12.67
CA GLY A 539 8.54 2.18 12.49
C GLY A 539 9.82 2.60 13.16
N ALA A 540 10.13 3.87 12.98
CA ALA A 540 11.23 4.53 13.65
C ALA A 540 10.82 5.97 13.96
N PHE A 541 11.41 6.52 15.02
CA PHE A 541 11.40 7.95 15.29
C PHE A 541 12.80 8.39 15.70
N ARG A 542 13.37 9.30 14.91
CA ARG A 542 14.73 9.75 15.07
C ARG A 542 14.82 11.27 15.10
N VAL A 543 15.67 11.79 15.99
CA VAL A 543 16.03 13.21 16.04
C VAL A 543 17.52 13.35 15.84
N ALA A 544 17.90 14.12 14.84
CA ALA A 544 19.28 14.32 14.45
C ALA A 544 19.51 15.78 14.05
N TRP A 545 20.74 16.17 13.85
CA TRP A 545 21.08 17.50 13.37
C TRP A 545 22.22 17.50 12.34
N LEU A 546 22.28 18.56 11.55
CA LEU A 546 23.42 18.91 10.71
C LEU A 546 24.03 20.18 11.27
N THR A 547 25.30 20.13 11.67
CA THR A 547 26.00 21.27 12.21
C THR A 547 26.53 22.17 11.09
N PRO A 548 26.87 23.46 11.38
CA PRO A 548 27.47 24.38 10.40
C PRO A 548 28.77 23.87 9.78
N SER A 549 29.63 23.20 10.58
CA SER A 549 30.89 22.63 10.12
C SER A 549 30.78 21.26 9.45
N ALA A 550 29.60 20.65 9.47
CA ALA A 550 29.42 19.36 8.82
C ALA A 550 29.65 19.43 7.30
N ASP A 551 30.30 18.41 6.75
CA ASP A 551 30.56 18.31 5.33
C ASP A 551 29.23 18.14 4.55
N ARG A 552 28.77 19.24 3.97
CA ARG A 552 27.55 19.29 3.16
C ARG A 552 27.73 18.75 1.74
N SER A 553 28.96 18.41 1.34
CA SER A 553 29.23 17.86 0.01
C SER A 553 28.59 16.49 -0.22
N ALA A 554 28.22 15.80 0.86
CA ALA A 554 27.49 14.55 0.84
C ALA A 554 25.97 14.70 0.64
N CYS A 555 25.43 15.95 0.68
CA CYS A 555 23.99 16.25 0.60
C CYS A 555 23.56 16.76 -0.79
N GLY A 556 24.42 16.76 -1.80
CA GLY A 556 24.16 17.23 -3.17
C GLY A 556 23.75 16.14 -4.13
#